data_be60ecb305a4ab33d61531771ca4549a
#
_entry.id   be60ecb305a4ab33d61531771ca4549a
#
_cell.length_a   1.000
_cell.length_b   1.000
_cell.length_c   1.000
_cell.angle_alpha   90.00
_cell.angle_beta   90.00
_cell.angle_gamma   90.00
#
_symmetry.space_group_name_H-M   'P 1'
#
loop_
_entity.id
_entity.type
_entity.pdbx_description
1 polymer ?
#
loop_
_entity_poly.entity_id
_entity_poly.type
_entity_poly.pdbx_seq_one_letter_code
_entity_poly.pdbx_strand_id
1 'polypeptide(L)'
;MELINDELRKKFEQYPLGSQDGKGFDAVCIAKYFVGNCTWIATEAEIDPETDEVLLYGYADLGLGPDCSEFGYFSLSELEDVTVPPYGLKVERDLYADGKTVRQLCDEIGLEYHDFMAQNTHHIYRASAYQVDEALMAIGNAIYELEDKIHPDLRDDIGVTDALDLLYETYVKAVHYIRDCNYIDDYQKEILMQKYNLEEAMEVLGGNDFDRE
;
A
#
# COMPACT_ATOMS: atom_id res chain seq x y z
N MET A 1 -16.17 16.82 24.51
CA MET A 1 -17.30 16.51 23.59
C MET A 1 -17.46 15.00 23.63
N GLU A 2 -18.68 14.48 23.54
CA GLU A 2 -18.92 13.05 23.47
C GLU A 2 -18.53 12.55 22.05
N LEU A 3 -17.65 11.51 21.97
CA LEU A 3 -17.15 11.01 20.71
C LEU A 3 -18.18 10.15 19.96
N ILE A 4 -19.12 9.55 20.67
CA ILE A 4 -20.23 8.74 20.12
C ILE A 4 -21.56 9.20 20.73
N ASN A 5 -22.62 9.06 19.97
CA ASN A 5 -24.01 9.27 20.42
C ASN A 5 -24.92 8.22 19.76
N ASP A 6 -26.20 8.17 20.15
CA ASP A 6 -27.16 7.16 19.65
C ASP A 6 -27.37 7.20 18.14
N GLU A 7 -27.24 8.36 17.50
CA GLU A 7 -27.35 8.52 16.06
C GLU A 7 -26.15 7.88 15.35
N LEU A 8 -24.95 8.13 15.88
CA LEU A 8 -23.73 7.58 15.32
C LEU A 8 -23.64 6.07 15.54
N ARG A 9 -24.12 5.52 16.67
CA ARG A 9 -24.24 4.08 16.90
C ARG A 9 -25.09 3.41 15.81
N LYS A 10 -26.25 3.96 15.48
CA LYS A 10 -27.08 3.46 14.38
C LYS A 10 -26.39 3.52 13.02
N LYS A 11 -25.56 4.50 12.82
CA LYS A 11 -24.77 4.60 11.60
C LYS A 11 -23.67 3.55 11.55
N PHE A 12 -23.00 3.26 12.65
CA PHE A 12 -22.01 2.20 12.76
C PHE A 12 -22.60 0.83 12.39
N GLU A 13 -23.83 0.52 12.83
CA GLU A 13 -24.54 -0.69 12.45
C GLU A 13 -24.76 -0.82 10.93
N GLN A 14 -24.83 0.30 10.20
CA GLN A 14 -25.03 0.31 8.75
C GLN A 14 -23.72 0.08 7.97
N TYR A 15 -22.57 0.28 8.62
CA TYR A 15 -21.25 0.14 8.04
C TYR A 15 -20.39 -0.82 8.88
N PRO A 16 -20.78 -2.10 8.98
CA PRO A 16 -19.98 -3.07 9.72
C PRO A 16 -18.60 -3.27 9.09
N LEU A 17 -17.66 -3.82 9.85
CA LEU A 17 -16.33 -4.16 9.35
C LEU A 17 -16.42 -5.01 8.08
N GLY A 18 -15.66 -4.62 7.04
CA GLY A 18 -15.66 -5.25 5.72
C GLY A 18 -16.72 -4.69 4.75
N SER A 19 -17.64 -3.83 5.20
CA SER A 19 -18.71 -3.29 4.34
C SER A 19 -18.23 -2.33 3.25
N GLN A 20 -17.04 -1.76 3.44
CA GLN A 20 -16.42 -0.84 2.48
C GLN A 20 -15.07 -1.37 1.96
N ASP A 21 -14.81 -2.65 2.07
CA ASP A 21 -13.62 -3.30 1.56
C ASP A 21 -13.34 -2.92 0.09
N GLY A 22 -12.07 -2.65 -0.20
CA GLY A 22 -11.59 -2.31 -1.54
C GLY A 22 -11.88 -0.89 -2.00
N LYS A 23 -12.62 -0.06 -1.24
CA LYS A 23 -12.89 1.32 -1.61
C LYS A 23 -11.74 2.29 -1.29
N GLY A 24 -10.88 1.96 -0.31
CA GLY A 24 -9.76 2.82 0.10
C GLY A 24 -10.21 4.26 0.34
N PHE A 25 -9.58 5.23 -0.32
CA PHE A 25 -9.92 6.66 -0.17
C PHE A 25 -11.31 7.05 -0.71
N ASP A 26 -11.97 6.19 -1.48
CA ASP A 26 -13.35 6.40 -1.93
C ASP A 26 -14.39 5.83 -0.96
N ALA A 27 -13.95 5.22 0.17
CA ALA A 27 -14.82 4.82 1.26
C ALA A 27 -15.50 6.05 1.89
N VAL A 28 -16.76 5.87 2.26
CA VAL A 28 -17.56 6.93 2.90
C VAL A 28 -17.18 7.04 4.38
N CYS A 29 -16.91 8.24 4.84
CA CYS A 29 -16.68 8.54 6.24
C CYS A 29 -17.97 8.36 7.04
N ILE A 30 -17.88 7.58 8.12
CA ILE A 30 -18.98 7.45 9.10
C ILE A 30 -18.76 8.30 10.35
N ALA A 31 -17.49 8.56 10.70
CA ALA A 31 -17.12 9.49 11.75
C ALA A 31 -15.70 10.01 11.49
N LYS A 32 -15.45 11.27 11.82
CA LYS A 32 -14.11 11.87 11.82
C LYS A 32 -13.78 12.40 13.19
N TYR A 33 -12.59 12.09 13.65
CA TYR A 33 -12.05 12.53 14.94
C TYR A 33 -10.75 13.29 14.71
N PHE A 34 -10.42 14.23 15.59
CA PHE A 34 -9.20 15.01 15.47
C PHE A 34 -8.73 15.54 16.82
N VAL A 35 -7.44 15.78 16.95
CA VAL A 35 -6.82 16.56 18.00
C VAL A 35 -5.49 17.12 17.53
N GLY A 36 -5.31 18.43 17.60
CA GLY A 36 -4.11 19.08 17.04
C GLY A 36 -3.96 18.79 15.55
N ASN A 37 -2.84 18.16 15.15
CA ASN A 37 -2.57 17.77 13.77
C ASN A 37 -2.98 16.31 13.47
N CYS A 38 -3.48 15.57 14.47
CA CYS A 38 -3.88 14.18 14.28
C CYS A 38 -5.33 14.12 13.81
N THR A 39 -5.60 13.21 12.86
CA THR A 39 -6.93 12.99 12.29
C THR A 39 -7.19 11.48 12.13
N TRP A 40 -8.39 11.04 12.51
CA TRP A 40 -8.88 9.67 12.28
C TRP A 40 -10.20 9.76 11.52
N ILE A 41 -10.29 9.11 10.37
CA ILE A 41 -11.48 9.08 9.50
C ILE A 41 -11.99 7.64 9.50
N ALA A 42 -12.97 7.34 10.33
CA ALA A 42 -13.57 6.02 10.38
C ALA A 42 -14.49 5.80 9.18
N THR A 43 -14.40 4.62 8.57
CA THR A 43 -15.21 4.17 7.44
C THR A 43 -16.10 2.99 7.81
N GLU A 44 -15.70 2.20 8.80
CA GLU A 44 -16.40 1.01 9.26
C GLU A 44 -16.29 0.90 10.75
N ALA A 45 -17.23 0.18 11.38
CA ALA A 45 -17.26 -0.01 12.81
C ALA A 45 -17.84 -1.35 13.22
N GLU A 46 -17.40 -1.85 14.38
CA GLU A 46 -18.02 -2.96 15.10
C GLU A 46 -18.22 -2.54 16.55
N ILE A 47 -19.40 -2.84 17.09
CA ILE A 47 -19.72 -2.61 18.50
C ILE A 47 -19.83 -3.98 19.16
N ASP A 48 -18.97 -4.24 20.14
CA ASP A 48 -19.02 -5.44 20.94
C ASP A 48 -20.27 -5.40 21.84
N PRO A 49 -21.21 -6.36 21.70
CA PRO A 49 -22.46 -6.35 22.45
C PRO A 49 -22.29 -6.68 23.95
N GLU A 50 -21.15 -7.25 24.36
CA GLU A 50 -20.89 -7.63 25.74
C GLU A 50 -20.17 -6.53 26.52
N THR A 51 -19.21 -5.84 25.86
CA THR A 51 -18.36 -4.83 26.49
C THR A 51 -18.76 -3.41 26.14
N ASP A 52 -19.58 -3.21 25.11
CA ASP A 52 -19.93 -1.92 24.50
C ASP A 52 -18.71 -1.20 23.89
N GLU A 53 -17.59 -1.90 23.70
CA GLU A 53 -16.41 -1.38 23.04
C GLU A 53 -16.67 -1.18 21.56
N VAL A 54 -16.14 -0.08 21.00
CA VAL A 54 -16.29 0.25 19.58
C VAL A 54 -14.94 0.15 18.89
N LEU A 55 -14.81 -0.85 18.01
CA LEU A 55 -13.67 -0.98 17.09
C LEU A 55 -14.02 -0.29 15.77
N LEU A 56 -13.12 0.57 15.34
CA LEU A 56 -13.25 1.34 14.11
C LEU A 56 -12.18 0.91 13.10
N TYR A 57 -12.52 0.93 11.83
CA TYR A 57 -11.55 0.82 10.74
C TYR A 57 -11.62 2.08 9.88
N GLY A 58 -10.47 2.59 9.46
CA GLY A 58 -10.41 3.80 8.64
C GLY A 58 -9.01 4.33 8.46
N TYR A 59 -8.91 5.56 7.99
CA TYR A 59 -7.64 6.23 7.73
C TYR A 59 -7.21 7.08 8.93
N ALA A 60 -5.98 6.88 9.38
CA ALA A 60 -5.38 7.61 10.48
C ALA A 60 -4.16 8.39 10.00
N ASP A 61 -4.10 9.68 10.35
CA ASP A 61 -2.94 10.56 10.19
C ASP A 61 -2.56 11.14 11.54
N LEU A 62 -1.32 10.89 11.95
CA LEU A 62 -0.77 11.38 13.21
C LEU A 62 -0.02 12.72 13.06
N GLY A 63 -0.11 13.37 11.90
CA GLY A 63 0.55 14.65 11.63
C GLY A 63 2.07 14.55 11.50
N LEU A 64 2.60 13.37 11.19
CA LEU A 64 4.02 13.08 11.03
C LEU A 64 4.46 12.98 9.56
N GLY A 65 3.55 13.26 8.63
CA GLY A 65 3.74 13.18 7.19
C GLY A 65 3.08 11.95 6.58
N PRO A 66 2.97 11.91 5.22
CA PRO A 66 2.17 10.93 4.51
C PRO A 66 2.67 9.49 4.66
N ASP A 67 3.96 9.30 4.94
CA ASP A 67 4.55 7.96 5.16
C ASP A 67 4.17 7.36 6.53
N CYS A 68 3.59 8.17 7.42
CA CYS A 68 3.13 7.76 8.76
C CYS A 68 1.60 7.74 8.86
N SER A 69 0.92 7.79 7.73
CA SER A 69 -0.53 7.83 7.63
C SER A 69 -1.02 6.60 6.87
N GLU A 70 -1.96 5.85 7.46
CA GLU A 70 -2.38 4.56 6.93
C GLU A 70 -3.84 4.23 7.23
N PHE A 71 -4.38 3.26 6.50
CA PHE A 71 -5.63 2.59 6.89
C PHE A 71 -5.33 1.53 7.94
N GLY A 72 -6.12 1.52 9.00
CA GLY A 72 -5.95 0.57 10.11
C GLY A 72 -7.11 0.57 11.08
N TYR A 73 -6.98 -0.27 12.10
CA TYR A 73 -7.94 -0.35 13.19
C TYR A 73 -7.53 0.57 14.34
N PHE A 74 -8.52 1.16 14.99
CA PHE A 74 -8.37 1.92 16.22
C PHE A 74 -9.66 1.81 17.03
N SER A 75 -9.55 1.86 18.35
CA SER A 75 -10.73 1.80 19.21
C SER A 75 -11.21 3.18 19.67
N LEU A 76 -12.48 3.29 19.98
CA LEU A 76 -13.02 4.53 20.53
C LEU A 76 -12.43 4.83 21.91
N SER A 77 -12.18 3.82 22.72
CA SER A 77 -11.56 3.93 24.04
C SER A 77 -10.13 4.48 23.94
N GLU A 78 -9.33 4.05 22.94
CA GLU A 78 -8.02 4.62 22.68
C GLU A 78 -8.10 6.12 22.34
N LEU A 79 -9.06 6.54 21.53
CA LEU A 79 -9.26 7.95 21.20
C LEU A 79 -9.67 8.79 22.43
N GLU A 80 -10.50 8.23 23.33
CA GLU A 80 -10.91 8.89 24.56
C GLU A 80 -9.74 9.12 25.54
N ASP A 81 -8.77 8.20 25.53
CA ASP A 81 -7.59 8.27 26.38
C ASP A 81 -6.53 9.25 25.88
N VAL A 82 -6.53 9.60 24.59
CA VAL A 82 -5.57 10.55 24.01
C VAL A 82 -5.64 11.90 24.74
N THR A 83 -4.48 12.39 25.11
CA THR A 83 -4.33 13.71 25.74
C THR A 83 -3.08 14.40 25.22
N VAL A 84 -3.23 15.55 24.58
CA VAL A 84 -2.13 16.29 23.96
C VAL A 84 -1.62 17.40 24.88
N PRO A 85 -0.35 17.34 25.37
CA PRO A 85 0.23 18.37 26.15
C PRO A 85 0.54 19.64 25.31
N PRO A 86 0.76 20.84 25.92
CA PRO A 86 0.75 21.07 27.35
C PRO A 86 -0.64 21.39 27.93
N TYR A 87 -1.64 21.53 27.08
CA TYR A 87 -2.97 22.04 27.48
C TYR A 87 -3.98 20.92 27.77
N GLY A 88 -3.58 19.66 27.66
CA GLY A 88 -4.48 18.54 27.90
C GLY A 88 -5.63 18.45 26.89
N LEU A 89 -5.36 18.81 25.63
CA LEU A 89 -6.38 18.71 24.58
C LEU A 89 -6.83 17.27 24.40
N LYS A 90 -8.11 17.08 24.26
CA LYS A 90 -8.77 15.80 24.02
C LYS A 90 -9.21 15.68 22.58
N VAL A 91 -9.38 14.45 22.12
CA VAL A 91 -9.97 14.17 20.80
C VAL A 91 -11.37 14.75 20.74
N GLU A 92 -11.69 15.36 19.61
CA GLU A 92 -13.02 15.88 19.29
C GLU A 92 -13.56 15.20 18.03
N ARG A 93 -14.89 15.13 17.95
CA ARG A 93 -15.58 14.63 16.76
C ARG A 93 -15.94 15.78 15.83
N ASP A 94 -15.64 15.64 14.55
CA ASP A 94 -16.09 16.56 13.50
C ASP A 94 -17.55 16.22 13.13
N LEU A 95 -18.43 17.21 13.29
CA LEU A 95 -19.87 17.05 13.02
C LEU A 95 -20.24 17.27 11.55
N TYR A 96 -19.29 17.67 10.70
CA TYR A 96 -19.51 18.06 9.30
C TYR A 96 -18.84 17.11 8.29
N ALA A 97 -18.24 16.02 8.78
CA ALA A 97 -17.55 15.05 7.93
C ALA A 97 -18.49 14.02 7.27
N ASP A 98 -19.75 13.95 7.71
CA ASP A 98 -20.69 12.92 7.31
C ASP A 98 -20.98 12.92 5.81
N GLY A 99 -21.00 11.71 5.22
CA GLY A 99 -21.33 11.49 3.81
C GLY A 99 -20.24 11.84 2.81
N LYS A 100 -19.10 12.39 3.27
CA LYS A 100 -17.93 12.63 2.44
C LYS A 100 -17.06 11.38 2.36
N THR A 101 -16.29 11.26 1.29
CA THR A 101 -15.29 10.21 1.18
C THR A 101 -14.01 10.59 1.96
N VAL A 102 -13.18 9.59 2.29
CA VAL A 102 -11.87 9.84 2.91
C VAL A 102 -11.07 10.82 2.07
N ARG A 103 -11.05 10.63 0.74
CA ARG A 103 -10.38 11.53 -0.23
C ARG A 103 -10.84 12.97 -0.07
N GLN A 104 -12.14 13.20 -0.11
CA GLN A 104 -12.70 14.55 0.02
C GLN A 104 -12.30 15.23 1.32
N LEU A 105 -12.28 14.47 2.43
CA LEU A 105 -11.88 15.00 3.73
C LEU A 105 -10.38 15.31 3.78
N CYS A 106 -9.53 14.46 3.22
CA CYS A 106 -8.10 14.72 3.12
C CYS A 106 -7.81 15.98 2.30
N ASP A 107 -8.45 16.11 1.14
CA ASP A 107 -8.30 17.27 0.25
C ASP A 107 -8.77 18.57 0.92
N GLU A 108 -9.91 18.54 1.64
CA GLU A 108 -10.45 19.70 2.35
C GLU A 108 -9.52 20.23 3.46
N ILE A 109 -8.82 19.36 4.15
CA ILE A 109 -7.89 19.74 5.22
C ILE A 109 -6.45 19.90 4.74
N GLY A 110 -6.19 19.70 3.42
CA GLY A 110 -4.86 19.80 2.83
C GLY A 110 -3.90 18.72 3.31
N LEU A 111 -4.40 17.54 3.63
CA LEU A 111 -3.63 16.41 4.10
C LEU A 111 -2.95 15.73 2.92
N GLU A 112 -1.63 15.59 2.97
CA GLU A 112 -0.89 14.81 2.01
C GLU A 112 -1.07 13.31 2.32
N TYR A 113 -1.44 12.52 1.30
CA TYR A 113 -1.67 11.08 1.46
C TYR A 113 -1.24 10.29 0.24
N HIS A 114 -0.85 9.04 0.47
CA HIS A 114 -0.53 8.10 -0.59
C HIS A 114 -1.74 7.24 -0.93
N ASP A 115 -2.43 7.58 -2.01
CA ASP A 115 -3.55 6.77 -2.51
C ASP A 115 -3.05 5.67 -3.45
N PHE A 116 -2.65 4.56 -2.86
CA PHE A 116 -2.22 3.39 -3.61
C PHE A 116 -3.34 2.71 -4.40
N MET A 117 -4.62 3.00 -4.10
CA MET A 117 -5.78 2.39 -4.76
C MET A 117 -6.30 3.21 -5.95
N ALA A 118 -6.33 4.53 -5.88
CA ALA A 118 -6.78 5.38 -7.01
C ALA A 118 -5.87 5.29 -8.23
N GLN A 119 -4.67 4.83 -7.98
CA GLN A 119 -3.68 4.60 -9.00
C GLN A 119 -3.72 3.14 -9.51
N ASN A 120 -4.58 2.28 -8.93
CA ASN A 120 -4.70 0.87 -9.24
C ASN A 120 -6.09 0.51 -9.79
N THR A 121 -6.32 0.79 -11.06
CA THR A 121 -7.32 0.04 -11.83
C THR A 121 -6.80 -1.36 -12.20
N HIS A 122 -5.59 -1.70 -11.83
CA HIS A 122 -5.02 -3.05 -11.86
C HIS A 122 -4.24 -3.30 -10.57
N HIS A 123 -4.54 -4.40 -9.88
CA HIS A 123 -3.83 -4.91 -8.71
C HIS A 123 -2.36 -5.26 -9.05
N ILE A 124 -1.53 -4.24 -9.20
CA ILE A 124 -0.09 -4.42 -9.27
C ILE A 124 0.49 -3.59 -8.13
N TYR A 125 1.11 -4.28 -7.16
CA TYR A 125 1.95 -3.63 -6.16
C TYR A 125 2.89 -2.66 -6.86
N ARG A 126 2.80 -1.37 -6.51
CA ARG A 126 3.76 -0.38 -7.00
C ARG A 126 5.07 -0.62 -6.28
N ALA A 127 5.92 -1.42 -6.89
CA ALA A 127 7.29 -1.44 -6.45
C ALA A 127 7.90 -0.06 -6.73
N SER A 128 8.43 0.61 -5.72
CA SER A 128 9.28 1.78 -5.93
C SER A 128 10.50 1.39 -6.78
N ALA A 129 11.14 2.34 -7.44
CA ALA A 129 12.37 2.07 -8.16
C ALA A 129 13.42 1.35 -7.30
N TYR A 130 13.48 1.66 -5.99
CA TYR A 130 14.33 0.98 -5.02
C TYR A 130 13.95 -0.50 -4.83
N GLN A 131 12.67 -0.82 -4.68
CA GLN A 131 12.22 -2.21 -4.51
C GLN A 131 12.46 -3.05 -5.77
N VAL A 132 12.32 -2.44 -6.96
CA VAL A 132 12.64 -3.08 -8.23
C VAL A 132 14.14 -3.33 -8.33
N ASP A 133 14.97 -2.37 -7.93
CA ASP A 133 16.43 -2.48 -7.88
C ASP A 133 16.87 -3.62 -6.95
N GLU A 134 16.31 -3.71 -5.74
CA GLU A 134 16.59 -4.82 -4.82
C GLU A 134 16.18 -6.17 -5.39
N ALA A 135 15.01 -6.26 -6.04
CA ALA A 135 14.53 -7.48 -6.65
C ALA A 135 15.43 -7.94 -7.81
N LEU A 136 15.82 -7.02 -8.71
CA LEU A 136 16.72 -7.32 -9.82
C LEU A 136 18.10 -7.76 -9.31
N MET A 137 18.63 -7.13 -8.27
CA MET A 137 19.89 -7.53 -7.63
C MET A 137 19.79 -8.94 -7.04
N ALA A 138 18.67 -9.27 -6.37
CA ALA A 138 18.47 -10.60 -5.79
C ALA A 138 18.41 -11.69 -6.87
N ILE A 139 17.67 -11.43 -7.97
CA ILE A 139 17.58 -12.36 -9.10
C ILE A 139 18.93 -12.52 -9.78
N GLY A 140 19.64 -11.44 -10.08
CA GLY A 140 20.97 -11.48 -10.69
C GLY A 140 21.99 -12.24 -9.84
N ASN A 141 21.97 -12.06 -8.52
CA ASN A 141 22.82 -12.82 -7.61
C ASN A 141 22.46 -14.32 -7.61
N ALA A 142 21.17 -14.67 -7.64
CA ALA A 142 20.75 -16.06 -7.71
C ALA A 142 21.19 -16.74 -9.01
N ILE A 143 21.08 -16.05 -10.14
CA ILE A 143 21.58 -16.53 -11.45
C ILE A 143 23.09 -16.77 -11.36
N TYR A 144 23.86 -15.80 -10.86
CA TYR A 144 25.30 -15.90 -10.72
C TYR A 144 25.72 -17.08 -9.82
N GLU A 145 25.05 -17.28 -8.67
CA GLU A 145 25.33 -18.41 -7.78
C GLU A 145 25.08 -19.77 -8.48
N LEU A 146 24.05 -19.86 -9.30
CA LEU A 146 23.72 -21.10 -10.04
C LEU A 146 24.64 -21.32 -11.23
N GLU A 147 25.04 -20.30 -11.96
CA GLU A 147 25.89 -20.43 -13.15
C GLU A 147 27.37 -20.60 -12.82
N ASP A 148 27.91 -19.74 -11.91
CA ASP A 148 29.35 -19.63 -11.73
C ASP A 148 29.87 -20.38 -10.50
N LYS A 149 29.06 -20.53 -9.45
CA LYS A 149 29.50 -21.14 -8.18
C LYS A 149 29.07 -22.58 -7.96
N ILE A 150 28.03 -23.02 -8.69
CA ILE A 150 27.63 -24.42 -8.57
C ILE A 150 28.68 -25.34 -9.18
N HIS A 151 28.89 -26.51 -8.56
CA HIS A 151 29.90 -27.46 -9.03
C HIS A 151 29.61 -27.86 -10.48
N PRO A 152 30.64 -27.94 -11.37
CA PRO A 152 30.43 -28.24 -12.80
C PRO A 152 29.59 -29.49 -13.08
N ASP A 153 29.73 -30.52 -12.25
CA ASP A 153 28.98 -31.78 -12.40
C ASP A 153 27.49 -31.66 -12.12
N LEU A 154 27.05 -30.55 -11.49
CA LEU A 154 25.64 -30.26 -11.18
C LEU A 154 25.01 -29.23 -12.12
N ARG A 155 25.80 -28.63 -13.01
CA ARG A 155 25.27 -27.60 -13.95
C ARG A 155 24.28 -28.16 -14.94
N ASP A 156 24.47 -29.39 -15.36
CA ASP A 156 23.60 -30.09 -16.30
C ASP A 156 22.45 -30.86 -15.59
N ASP A 157 22.31 -30.69 -14.28
CA ASP A 157 21.16 -31.23 -13.56
C ASP A 157 19.89 -30.52 -13.96
N ILE A 158 18.85 -31.31 -14.29
CA ILE A 158 17.55 -30.77 -14.75
C ILE A 158 17.00 -29.74 -13.75
N GLY A 159 17.15 -29.97 -12.45
CA GLY A 159 16.64 -29.04 -11.43
C GLY A 159 17.38 -27.69 -11.42
N VAL A 160 18.66 -27.65 -11.77
CA VAL A 160 19.43 -26.42 -11.90
C VAL A 160 19.04 -25.69 -13.16
N THR A 161 18.89 -26.39 -14.27
CA THR A 161 18.45 -25.83 -15.55
C THR A 161 17.05 -25.21 -15.42
N ASP A 162 16.09 -25.95 -14.85
CA ASP A 162 14.73 -25.46 -14.62
C ASP A 162 14.71 -24.21 -13.71
N ALA A 163 15.58 -24.17 -12.69
CA ALA A 163 15.70 -23.01 -11.79
C ALA A 163 16.27 -21.78 -12.51
N LEU A 164 17.28 -21.97 -13.36
CA LEU A 164 17.84 -20.89 -14.18
C LEU A 164 16.82 -20.34 -15.15
N ASP A 165 16.11 -21.21 -15.87
CA ASP A 165 15.05 -20.80 -16.82
C ASP A 165 13.98 -19.97 -16.12
N LEU A 166 13.52 -20.39 -14.94
CA LEU A 166 12.56 -19.63 -14.13
C LEU A 166 13.09 -18.27 -13.68
N LEU A 167 14.37 -18.19 -13.28
CA LEU A 167 15.00 -16.94 -12.86
C LEU A 167 15.14 -15.97 -14.03
N TYR A 168 15.56 -16.47 -15.21
CA TYR A 168 15.62 -15.66 -16.43
C TYR A 168 14.25 -15.17 -16.88
N GLU A 169 13.23 -16.02 -16.85
CA GLU A 169 11.85 -15.62 -17.16
C GLU A 169 11.35 -14.53 -16.21
N THR A 170 11.64 -14.67 -14.92
CA THR A 170 11.27 -13.68 -13.89
C THR A 170 12.00 -12.37 -14.11
N TYR A 171 13.28 -12.41 -14.47
CA TYR A 171 14.09 -11.24 -14.80
C TYR A 171 13.51 -10.47 -16.00
N VAL A 172 13.17 -11.18 -17.07
CA VAL A 172 12.52 -10.59 -18.27
C VAL A 172 11.20 -9.92 -17.91
N LYS A 173 10.35 -10.59 -17.13
CA LYS A 173 9.08 -10.01 -16.66
C LYS A 173 9.30 -8.74 -15.85
N ALA A 174 10.32 -8.70 -14.99
CA ALA A 174 10.67 -7.50 -14.23
C ALA A 174 11.14 -6.36 -15.15
N VAL A 175 11.92 -6.65 -16.19
CA VAL A 175 12.35 -5.67 -17.19
C VAL A 175 11.18 -5.08 -17.96
N HIS A 176 10.26 -5.92 -18.44
CA HIS A 176 9.05 -5.47 -19.12
C HIS A 176 8.20 -4.60 -18.20
N TYR A 177 8.08 -4.99 -16.92
CA TYR A 177 7.39 -4.18 -15.92
C TYR A 177 8.00 -2.78 -15.78
N ILE A 178 9.32 -2.67 -15.68
CA ILE A 178 10.02 -1.39 -15.58
C ILE A 178 9.72 -0.52 -16.80
N ARG A 179 9.84 -1.08 -18.00
CA ARG A 179 9.59 -0.36 -19.25
C ARG A 179 8.18 0.21 -19.33
N ASP A 180 7.19 -0.61 -18.99
CA ASP A 180 5.77 -0.30 -19.18
C ASP A 180 5.13 0.36 -17.94
N CYS A 181 5.87 0.44 -16.83
CA CYS A 181 5.42 0.99 -15.57
C CYS A 181 5.32 2.53 -15.62
N ASN A 182 4.14 3.06 -15.32
CA ASN A 182 3.92 4.52 -15.25
C ASN A 182 4.25 5.12 -13.86
N TYR A 183 4.76 4.31 -12.93
CA TYR A 183 5.02 4.70 -11.53
C TYR A 183 6.47 4.96 -11.22
N ILE A 184 7.36 4.49 -12.08
CA ILE A 184 8.77 4.82 -12.04
C ILE A 184 8.94 5.95 -13.06
N ASP A 185 9.48 7.09 -12.64
CA ASP A 185 9.72 8.20 -13.55
C ASP A 185 10.76 7.83 -14.63
N ASP A 186 10.74 8.54 -15.74
CA ASP A 186 11.57 8.19 -16.89
C ASP A 186 13.08 8.24 -16.56
N TYR A 187 13.49 9.13 -15.66
CA TYR A 187 14.88 9.23 -15.21
C TYR A 187 15.29 7.99 -14.38
N GLN A 188 14.44 7.54 -13.47
CA GLN A 188 14.68 6.34 -12.69
C GLN A 188 14.68 5.07 -13.56
N LYS A 189 13.78 5.02 -14.57
CA LYS A 189 13.79 3.93 -15.57
C LYS A 189 15.11 3.87 -16.31
N GLU A 190 15.60 5.01 -16.80
CA GLU A 190 16.86 5.09 -17.52
C GLU A 190 18.03 4.59 -16.66
N ILE A 191 18.08 4.99 -15.38
CA ILE A 191 19.10 4.51 -14.43
C ILE A 191 19.02 2.98 -14.27
N LEU A 192 17.83 2.41 -14.07
CA LEU A 192 17.65 0.97 -13.91
C LEU A 192 18.01 0.22 -15.19
N MET A 193 17.54 0.69 -16.34
CA MET A 193 17.85 0.09 -17.64
C MET A 193 19.37 0.07 -17.90
N GLN A 194 20.06 1.14 -17.57
CA GLN A 194 21.51 1.28 -17.76
C GLN A 194 22.29 0.44 -16.73
N LYS A 195 21.88 0.45 -15.45
CA LYS A 195 22.54 -0.31 -14.37
C LYS A 195 22.56 -1.81 -14.62
N TYR A 196 21.49 -2.34 -15.17
CA TYR A 196 21.33 -3.79 -15.39
C TYR A 196 21.53 -4.21 -16.86
N ASN A 197 21.96 -3.27 -17.72
CA ASN A 197 22.16 -3.52 -19.15
C ASN A 197 20.94 -4.18 -19.82
N LEU A 198 19.74 -3.71 -19.44
CA LEU A 198 18.47 -4.38 -19.77
C LEU A 198 18.15 -4.32 -21.26
N GLU A 199 18.70 -3.37 -22.01
CA GLU A 199 18.54 -3.30 -23.47
C GLU A 199 19.20 -4.50 -24.15
N GLU A 200 20.41 -4.88 -23.73
CA GLU A 200 21.12 -6.04 -24.27
C GLU A 200 20.44 -7.36 -23.84
N ALA A 201 19.96 -7.43 -22.59
CA ALA A 201 19.18 -8.57 -22.11
C ALA A 201 17.89 -8.77 -22.93
N MET A 202 17.21 -7.69 -23.33
CA MET A 202 16.01 -7.72 -24.17
C MET A 202 16.33 -8.20 -25.61
N GLU A 203 17.46 -7.80 -26.19
CA GLU A 203 17.88 -8.27 -27.54
C GLU A 203 18.22 -9.76 -27.53
N VAL A 204 18.89 -10.24 -26.49
CA VAL A 204 19.28 -11.67 -26.36
C VAL A 204 18.05 -12.57 -26.10
N LEU A 205 17.06 -12.07 -25.32
CA LEU A 205 15.87 -12.83 -24.94
C LEU A 205 14.68 -12.60 -25.87
N GLY A 206 14.64 -11.45 -26.59
CA GLY A 206 13.61 -11.14 -27.59
C GLY A 206 13.70 -11.91 -28.91
N GLY A 207 14.72 -12.77 -29.06
CA GLY A 207 14.83 -13.71 -30.19
C GLY A 207 13.93 -14.96 -30.09
N ASN A 208 13.27 -15.17 -28.95
CA ASN A 208 12.28 -16.23 -28.77
C ASN A 208 10.86 -15.63 -28.68
N ASP A 209 10.09 -15.87 -29.73
CA ASP A 209 8.65 -15.61 -29.93
C ASP A 209 7.79 -15.80 -28.64
N PHE A 210 7.64 -14.75 -27.80
CA PHE A 210 6.65 -14.72 -26.73
C PHE A 210 5.36 -13.95 -27.11
N ASP A 211 5.20 -13.58 -28.39
CA ASP A 211 3.97 -12.98 -28.93
C ASP A 211 3.00 -14.04 -29.51
N ARG A 212 2.75 -15.15 -28.79
CA ARG A 212 1.67 -16.09 -29.14
C ARG A 212 1.07 -16.70 -27.88
N GLU A 213 0.09 -16.00 -27.28
CA GLU A 213 -1.28 -16.47 -26.95
C GLU A 213 -2.04 -15.44 -26.13
#